data_036b71bd4c2ceaca0409527c06fc0f92
#
_entry.id   036b71bd4c2ceaca0409527c06fc0f92
#
_cell.length_a   1.000
_cell.length_b   1.000
_cell.length_c   1.000
_cell.angle_alpha   90.00
_cell.angle_beta   90.00
_cell.angle_gamma   90.00
#
_symmetry.space_group_name_H-M   'P 1'
#
loop_
_entity.id
_entity.type
_entity.pdbx_description
1 polymer ?
#
loop_
_entity_poly.entity_id
_entity_poly.type
_entity_poly.pdbx_seq_one_letter_code
_entity_poly.pdbx_strand_id
1 'polypeptide(L)'
;ICATPPHPEINKTALGAQNSVPWKYFKTAAEALTELRENGYKLYAIEQADERLFLDDFQPADSERMALIFGNEVKGVSDEAMAMVDACIEIPQFGTKHSFNISVSIGIVLWDLWQKMKRSA
;
A
#
# COMPACT_ATOMS: atom_id res chain seq x y z
N ILE A 1 -1.74 10.79 -5.00
CA ILE A 1 -1.92 10.78 -6.46
C ILE A 1 -0.56 10.54 -7.09
N CYS A 2 -0.48 9.53 -7.92
CA CYS A 2 0.73 9.24 -8.68
C CYS A 2 0.44 9.36 -10.18
N ALA A 3 1.51 9.39 -10.97
CA ALA A 3 1.37 9.41 -12.41
C ALA A 3 0.64 8.14 -12.89
N THR A 4 -0.09 8.28 -13.99
CA THR A 4 -0.85 7.17 -14.57
C THR A 4 -0.15 6.71 -15.83
N PRO A 5 0.04 5.40 -16.03
CA PRO A 5 0.61 4.90 -17.29
C PRO A 5 -0.32 5.21 -18.50
N PRO A 6 0.21 5.48 -19.70
CA PRO A 6 1.64 5.61 -19.96
C PRO A 6 2.16 6.99 -19.52
N HIS A 7 3.33 7.00 -18.93
CA HIS A 7 3.98 8.23 -18.48
C HIS A 7 5.49 8.07 -18.62
N PRO A 8 6.23 9.09 -19.15
CA PRO A 8 7.67 8.96 -19.36
C PRO A 8 8.48 8.56 -18.12
N GLU A 9 8.13 9.12 -16.96
CA GLU A 9 8.84 8.79 -15.72
C GLU A 9 8.58 7.34 -15.29
N ILE A 10 7.35 6.85 -15.48
CA ILE A 10 7.01 5.45 -15.18
C ILE A 10 7.76 4.52 -16.14
N ASN A 11 7.75 4.84 -17.45
CA ASN A 11 8.44 4.02 -18.44
C ASN A 11 9.93 3.93 -18.18
N LYS A 12 10.53 5.03 -17.71
CA LYS A 12 11.95 5.11 -17.41
C LYS A 12 12.36 4.20 -16.24
N THR A 13 11.53 4.11 -15.21
CA THR A 13 11.86 3.41 -13.97
C THR A 13 11.24 2.03 -13.85
N ALA A 14 10.13 1.79 -14.51
CA ALA A 14 9.40 0.53 -14.40
C ALA A 14 10.02 -0.62 -15.20
N LEU A 15 10.88 -0.32 -16.18
CA LEU A 15 11.56 -1.33 -17.00
C LEU A 15 10.60 -2.34 -17.64
N GLY A 16 9.45 -1.87 -18.13
CA GLY A 16 8.46 -2.71 -18.78
C GLY A 16 7.39 -3.27 -17.85
N ALA A 17 7.52 -3.12 -16.55
CA ALA A 17 6.54 -3.65 -15.60
C ALA A 17 5.14 -3.05 -15.81
N GLN A 18 5.06 -1.80 -16.26
CA GLN A 18 3.80 -1.12 -16.54
C GLN A 18 2.98 -1.83 -17.63
N ASN A 19 3.60 -2.69 -18.43
CA ASN A 19 2.94 -3.44 -19.48
C ASN A 19 2.53 -4.85 -19.03
N SER A 20 3.08 -5.34 -17.92
CA SER A 20 2.84 -6.70 -17.45
C SER A 20 1.99 -6.76 -16.18
N VAL A 21 2.01 -5.72 -15.36
CA VAL A 21 1.20 -5.65 -14.15
C VAL A 21 -0.13 -5.00 -14.47
N PRO A 22 -1.27 -5.67 -14.23
CA PRO A 22 -2.58 -5.04 -14.43
C PRO A 22 -2.73 -3.80 -13.57
N TRP A 23 -3.27 -2.74 -14.14
CA TRP A 23 -3.53 -1.51 -13.40
C TRP A 23 -4.85 -0.89 -13.85
N LYS A 24 -5.42 -0.06 -12.99
CA LYS A 24 -6.66 0.64 -13.26
C LYS A 24 -6.60 2.04 -12.65
N TYR A 25 -7.06 3.01 -13.41
CA TYR A 25 -7.14 4.39 -12.95
C TYR A 25 -8.48 4.65 -12.25
N PHE A 26 -8.42 5.34 -11.12
CA PHE A 26 -9.59 5.87 -10.44
C PHE A 26 -9.38 7.36 -10.22
N LYS A 27 -10.43 8.12 -10.40
CA LYS A 27 -10.37 9.57 -10.21
C LYS A 27 -10.11 9.95 -8.75
N THR A 28 -10.67 9.20 -7.82
CA THR A 28 -10.48 9.42 -6.38
C THR A 28 -10.09 8.12 -5.68
N ALA A 29 -9.42 8.25 -4.54
CA ALA A 29 -9.10 7.09 -3.71
C ALA A 29 -10.37 6.41 -3.20
N ALA A 30 -11.39 7.18 -2.85
CA ALA A 30 -12.65 6.62 -2.35
C ALA A 30 -13.29 5.67 -3.36
N GLU A 31 -13.28 6.00 -4.64
CA GLU A 31 -13.81 5.12 -5.68
C GLU A 31 -13.07 3.80 -5.74
N ALA A 32 -11.73 3.86 -5.68
CA ALA A 32 -10.90 2.67 -5.72
C ALA A 32 -11.14 1.77 -4.50
N LEU A 33 -11.18 2.38 -3.32
CA LEU A 33 -11.36 1.63 -2.07
C LEU A 33 -12.75 1.02 -1.98
N THR A 34 -13.78 1.71 -2.47
CA THR A 34 -15.14 1.18 -2.50
C THR A 34 -15.20 -0.07 -3.37
N GLU A 35 -14.62 -0.03 -4.56
CA GLU A 35 -14.60 -1.19 -5.45
C GLU A 35 -13.85 -2.37 -4.84
N LEU A 36 -12.70 -2.12 -4.21
CA LEU A 36 -11.93 -3.16 -3.56
C LEU A 36 -12.70 -3.80 -2.40
N ARG A 37 -13.37 -2.98 -1.59
CA ARG A 37 -14.17 -3.50 -0.48
C ARG A 37 -15.33 -4.35 -0.98
N GLU A 38 -16.00 -3.94 -2.03
CA GLU A 38 -17.08 -4.69 -2.63
C GLU A 38 -16.61 -6.04 -3.18
N ASN A 39 -15.34 -6.14 -3.56
CA ASN A 39 -14.74 -7.37 -4.06
C ASN A 39 -14.09 -8.21 -2.95
N GLY A 40 -14.31 -7.87 -1.70
CA GLY A 40 -13.87 -8.68 -0.55
C GLY A 40 -12.46 -8.41 -0.07
N TYR A 41 -11.86 -7.30 -0.47
CA TYR A 41 -10.53 -6.93 0.01
C TYR A 41 -10.59 -6.25 1.37
N LYS A 42 -9.66 -6.59 2.25
CA LYS A 42 -9.39 -5.81 3.44
C LYS A 42 -8.43 -4.68 3.09
N LEU A 43 -8.69 -3.49 3.63
CA LEU A 43 -7.97 -2.27 3.26
C LEU A 43 -7.02 -1.89 4.40
N TYR A 44 -5.74 -1.78 4.06
CA TYR A 44 -4.70 -1.39 5.02
C TYR A 44 -3.94 -0.18 4.50
N ALA A 45 -3.87 0.87 5.32
CA ALA A 45 -3.03 2.02 5.02
C ALA A 45 -1.64 1.82 5.61
N ILE A 46 -0.62 2.09 4.81
CA ILE A 46 0.76 2.05 5.28
C ILE A 46 1.09 3.48 5.73
N GLU A 47 0.85 3.74 7.00
CA GLU A 47 0.91 5.09 7.54
C GLU A 47 1.13 5.08 9.05
N GLN A 48 1.70 6.14 9.59
CA GLN A 48 1.78 6.35 11.03
C GLN A 48 0.43 6.84 11.53
N ALA A 49 -0.09 6.19 12.55
CA ALA A 49 -1.36 6.54 13.15
C ALA A 49 -1.34 6.18 14.62
N ASP A 50 -2.23 6.77 15.41
CA ASP A 50 -2.31 6.47 16.84
C ASP A 50 -2.71 5.02 17.08
N GLU A 51 -3.68 4.52 16.30
CA GLU A 51 -4.04 3.11 16.32
C GLU A 51 -3.41 2.44 15.10
N ARG A 52 -2.40 1.64 15.34
CA ARG A 52 -1.65 0.98 14.26
C ARG A 52 -1.12 -0.38 14.69
N LEU A 53 -0.85 -1.18 13.67
CA LEU A 53 -0.15 -2.45 13.82
C LEU A 53 1.26 -2.26 13.27
N PHE A 54 2.26 -2.76 13.95
CA PHE A 54 3.62 -2.74 13.40
C PHE A 54 3.77 -3.91 12.42
N LEU A 55 4.45 -3.65 11.33
CA LEU A 55 4.62 -4.64 10.26
C LEU A 55 5.24 -5.95 10.75
N ASP A 56 6.23 -5.86 11.63
CA ASP A 56 6.90 -7.04 12.16
C ASP A 56 5.98 -7.91 13.03
N ASP A 57 4.98 -7.32 13.67
CA ASP A 57 4.00 -8.04 14.48
C ASP A 57 2.75 -8.46 13.70
N PHE A 58 2.56 -7.90 12.51
CA PHE A 58 1.36 -8.15 11.73
C PHE A 58 1.42 -9.51 11.04
N GLN A 59 0.36 -10.29 11.19
CA GLN A 59 0.22 -11.58 10.53
C GLN A 59 -1.11 -11.61 9.76
N PRO A 60 -1.05 -11.68 8.42
CA PRO A 60 -2.29 -11.77 7.63
C PRO A 60 -3.01 -13.10 7.89
N ALA A 61 -4.33 -13.06 7.82
CA ALA A 61 -5.14 -14.27 7.91
C ALA A 61 -4.93 -15.13 6.66
N ASP A 62 -5.15 -16.44 6.80
CA ASP A 62 -5.03 -17.38 5.68
C ASP A 62 -6.01 -16.99 4.58
N SER A 63 -5.53 -16.97 3.34
CA SER A 63 -6.32 -16.63 2.15
C SER A 63 -6.92 -15.22 2.18
N GLU A 64 -6.40 -14.32 3.02
CA GLU A 64 -6.87 -12.95 3.08
C GLU A 64 -6.53 -12.20 1.80
N ARG A 65 -7.52 -11.50 1.26
CA ARG A 65 -7.33 -10.60 0.13
C ARG A 65 -7.06 -9.21 0.68
N MET A 66 -5.86 -8.72 0.45
CA MET A 66 -5.40 -7.46 1.02
C MET A 66 -5.19 -6.39 -0.04
N ALA A 67 -5.63 -5.19 0.24
CA ALA A 67 -5.29 -4.01 -0.53
C ALA A 67 -4.45 -3.10 0.36
N LEU A 68 -3.31 -2.67 -0.17
CA LEU A 68 -2.37 -1.82 0.55
C LEU A 68 -2.43 -0.42 -0.03
N ILE A 69 -2.62 0.56 0.81
CA ILE A 69 -2.76 1.95 0.40
C ILE A 69 -1.51 2.71 0.86
N PHE A 70 -0.78 3.26 -0.10
CA PHE A 70 0.41 4.07 0.16
C PHE A 70 0.10 5.52 -0.17
N GLY A 71 0.55 6.42 0.68
CA GLY A 71 0.41 7.85 0.44
C GLY A 71 1.60 8.41 -0.31
N ASN A 72 1.47 9.66 -0.76
CA ASN A 72 2.63 10.34 -1.33
C ASN A 72 3.58 10.82 -0.23
N GLU A 73 4.80 11.18 -0.60
CA GLU A 73 5.87 11.51 0.34
C GLU A 73 5.63 12.79 1.12
N VAL A 74 4.78 13.67 0.60
CA VAL A 74 4.52 14.97 1.22
C VAL A 74 3.28 14.96 2.09
N LYS A 75 2.18 14.40 1.57
CA LYS A 75 0.86 14.47 2.22
C LYS A 75 0.46 13.18 2.92
N GLY A 76 1.14 12.07 2.63
CA GLY A 76 0.75 10.76 3.16
C GLY A 76 -0.55 10.28 2.53
N VAL A 77 -1.22 9.36 3.21
CA VAL A 77 -2.53 8.85 2.79
C VAL A 77 -3.58 9.92 3.09
N SER A 78 -4.49 10.18 2.15
CA SER A 78 -5.51 11.22 2.34
C SER A 78 -6.45 10.87 3.49
N ASP A 79 -7.03 11.91 4.11
CA ASP A 79 -7.98 11.72 5.20
C ASP A 79 -9.19 10.91 4.76
N GLU A 80 -9.64 11.11 3.53
CA GLU A 80 -10.75 10.36 2.95
C GLU A 80 -10.43 8.87 2.88
N ALA A 81 -9.23 8.51 2.42
CA ALA A 81 -8.80 7.12 2.37
C ALA A 81 -8.61 6.55 3.77
N MET A 82 -8.03 7.31 4.70
CA MET A 82 -7.83 6.88 6.08
C MET A 82 -9.14 6.54 6.77
N ALA A 83 -10.22 7.25 6.43
CA ALA A 83 -11.54 6.97 6.99
C ALA A 83 -12.13 5.64 6.51
N MET A 84 -11.64 5.10 5.41
CA MET A 84 -12.16 3.88 4.80
C MET A 84 -11.35 2.62 5.11
N VAL A 85 -10.11 2.75 5.60
CA VAL A 85 -9.27 1.58 5.83
C VAL A 85 -9.69 0.80 7.06
N ASP A 86 -9.42 -0.50 7.04
CA ASP A 86 -9.73 -1.39 8.17
C ASP A 86 -8.67 -1.27 9.27
N ALA A 87 -7.43 -1.02 8.90
CA ALA A 87 -6.34 -0.84 9.85
C ALA A 87 -5.18 -0.09 9.19
N CYS A 88 -4.27 0.40 10.03
CA CYS A 88 -3.02 1.01 9.59
C CYS A 88 -1.87 0.10 9.96
N ILE A 89 -0.89 -0.02 9.07
CA ILE A 89 0.33 -0.78 9.31
C ILE A 89 1.49 0.19 9.25
N GLU A 90 2.33 0.19 10.28
CA GLU A 90 3.50 1.05 10.35
C GLU A 90 4.77 0.21 10.21
N ILE A 91 5.71 0.69 9.40
CA ILE A 91 7.03 0.09 9.31
C ILE A 91 7.85 0.65 10.48
N PRO A 92 8.34 -0.20 11.40
CA PRO A 92 9.16 0.29 12.51
C PRO A 92 10.39 1.02 11.99
N GLN A 93 10.67 2.19 12.54
CA GLN A 93 11.81 3.00 12.17
C GLN A 93 12.58 3.44 13.40
N PHE A 94 13.90 3.42 13.27
CA PHE A 94 14.81 3.87 14.30
C PHE A 94 15.63 5.03 13.74
N GLY A 95 15.57 6.17 14.40
CA GLY A 95 16.30 7.36 13.96
C GLY A 95 15.40 8.59 13.87
N THR A 96 15.90 9.63 13.20
CA THR A 96 15.24 10.93 13.16
C THR A 96 14.23 11.10 12.02
N LYS A 97 14.29 10.27 11.01
CA LYS A 97 13.34 10.34 9.90
C LYS A 97 12.07 9.56 10.25
N HIS A 98 10.94 10.14 9.90
CA HIS A 98 9.63 9.56 10.24
C HIS A 98 8.96 8.79 9.11
N SER A 99 9.56 8.79 7.92
CA SER A 99 9.01 8.04 6.79
C SER A 99 10.11 7.58 5.84
N PHE A 100 9.88 6.40 5.25
CA PHE A 100 10.71 5.93 4.14
C PHE A 100 10.22 6.52 2.83
N ASN A 101 11.09 6.56 1.83
CA ASN A 101 10.67 6.79 0.46
C ASN A 101 9.60 5.77 0.07
N ILE A 102 8.60 6.19 -0.71
CA ILE A 102 7.46 5.33 -1.06
C ILE A 102 7.89 4.04 -1.76
N SER A 103 8.86 4.09 -2.66
CA SER A 103 9.34 2.89 -3.35
C SER A 103 9.98 1.90 -2.39
N VAL A 104 10.72 2.40 -1.41
CA VAL A 104 11.34 1.58 -0.36
C VAL A 104 10.26 0.96 0.52
N SER A 105 9.27 1.76 0.92
CA SER A 105 8.16 1.29 1.74
C SER A 105 7.37 0.18 1.05
N ILE A 106 7.07 0.36 -0.23
CA ILE A 106 6.35 -0.65 -1.02
C ILE A 106 7.15 -1.96 -1.06
N GLY A 107 8.45 -1.87 -1.32
CA GLY A 107 9.32 -3.05 -1.37
C GLY A 107 9.36 -3.80 -0.05
N ILE A 108 9.54 -3.08 1.06
CA ILE A 108 9.60 -3.67 2.40
C ILE A 108 8.29 -4.39 2.73
N VAL A 109 7.16 -3.72 2.54
CA VAL A 109 5.84 -4.27 2.90
C VAL A 109 5.50 -5.47 2.03
N LEU A 110 5.69 -5.37 0.72
CA LEU A 110 5.37 -6.47 -0.19
C LEU A 110 6.22 -7.71 0.09
N TRP A 111 7.51 -7.52 0.33
CA TRP A 111 8.41 -8.64 0.64
C TRP A 111 8.02 -9.33 1.94
N ASP A 112 7.78 -8.53 3.00
CA ASP A 112 7.44 -9.06 4.31
C ASP A 112 6.11 -9.83 4.26
N LEU A 113 5.09 -9.25 3.67
CA LEU A 113 3.77 -9.89 3.59
C LEU A 113 3.80 -11.13 2.69
N TRP A 114 4.52 -11.07 1.58
CA TRP A 114 4.67 -12.21 0.70
C TRP A 114 5.29 -13.41 1.42
N GLN A 115 6.35 -13.17 2.19
CA GLN A 115 6.97 -14.22 2.98
C GLN A 115 6.01 -14.82 4.00
N LYS A 116 5.26 -13.99 4.71
CA LYS A 116 4.29 -14.42 5.71
C LYS A 116 3.18 -15.26 5.08
N MET A 117 2.65 -14.82 3.95
CA MET A 117 1.59 -15.54 3.25
C MET A 117 2.09 -16.86 2.65
N LYS A 118 3.31 -16.87 2.14
CA LYS A 118 3.93 -18.07 1.60
C LYS A 118 4.13 -19.14 2.67
N ARG A 119 4.53 -18.73 3.90
CA ARG A 119 4.75 -19.66 5.00
C ARG A 119 3.45 -20.25 5.54
N SER A 120 2.35 -19.55 5.39
CA SER A 120 1.04 -19.98 5.84
C SER A 120 0.36 -20.93 4.85
N ALA A 121 0.85 -20.98 3.62
CA ALA A 121 0.25 -21.79 2.56
C ALA A 121 0.60 -23.27 2.68
#